data_3f62b3e926ca41487f9350d7cba64af7
#
_entry.id   3f62b3e926ca41487f9350d7cba64af7
#
_cell.length_a   1.000
_cell.length_b   1.000
_cell.length_c   1.000
_cell.angle_alpha   90.00
_cell.angle_beta   90.00
_cell.angle_gamma   90.00
#
_symmetry.space_group_name_H-M   'P 1'
#
loop_
_entity.id
_entity.type
_entity.pdbx_description
1 polymer ?
#
loop_
_entity_poly.entity_id
_entity_poly.type
_entity_poly.pdbx_seq_one_letter_code
_entity_poly.pdbx_strand_id
1 'polypeptide(L)'
;MNRLVPILALCLTLPAAAAERPNVLFISADDLRVEPLAKTPNLDRLAARSRVFTNAHCQQAVCNPSRASLFTGLRPDTLRVWDLATQFRDTTPDAVTLPQHFKNHGYTTIGIGKNFHNWLHKIQGDPQSWSAPEEMHWGPHGEDQPKVAGVLPPNLVRDPKCECRDVPDEAYIDGRIAARAVGRLGELKAAGRPFFLSVGFWKPHAPFNAPKKYWDLYQRDRIPLPDPAGWPEGTDRIAWHQSREILGWGDTPRTLSVDAVRELRHGYLAATSYLDAQIGVVLDELDRLGLAASTIVVLWSDHGFHLGEHTLWAKTSNFELDTRVPLLVAAPGLTESGAPASAPVELLDLYPTLVDLCQLPTRQELEGVSLRPILENPAASVKPAAISPFPRPAYYEGKPETMGYSARTTTHRYTEWRDWTSGSIV
;
A
#
# COMPACT_ATOMS: atom_id res chain seq x y z
N MET A 1 1.83 82.26 5.14
CA MET A 1 2.61 81.18 5.79
C MET A 1 1.70 79.98 5.89
N ASN A 2 1.70 79.11 4.87
CA ASN A 2 0.94 77.90 4.84
C ASN A 2 1.82 76.75 5.37
N ARG A 3 1.43 76.15 6.50
CA ARG A 3 2.05 74.93 7.06
C ARG A 3 1.41 73.71 6.44
N LEU A 4 2.14 72.98 5.61
CA LEU A 4 1.83 71.64 5.15
C LEU A 4 2.05 70.62 6.29
N VAL A 5 1.02 69.92 6.69
CA VAL A 5 1.10 68.78 7.63
C VAL A 5 1.28 67.52 6.77
N PRO A 6 2.36 66.72 6.97
CA PRO A 6 2.49 65.47 6.23
C PRO A 6 1.54 64.38 6.82
N ILE A 7 0.67 63.83 5.98
CA ILE A 7 -0.14 62.65 6.30
C ILE A 7 0.76 61.43 6.19
N LEU A 8 1.09 60.83 7.33
CA LEU A 8 1.82 59.59 7.41
C LEU A 8 0.85 58.44 7.12
N ALA A 9 0.92 57.87 5.91
CA ALA A 9 0.12 56.68 5.54
C ALA A 9 0.70 55.46 6.25
N LEU A 10 0.02 54.97 7.27
CA LEU A 10 0.34 53.72 7.98
C LEU A 10 -0.09 52.54 7.08
N CYS A 11 0.84 51.95 6.33
CA CYS A 11 0.62 50.67 5.62
C CYS A 11 0.48 49.55 6.63
N LEU A 12 -0.74 49.19 6.99
CA LEU A 12 -1.05 47.95 7.70
C LEU A 12 -0.76 46.78 6.74
N THR A 13 0.38 46.17 6.88
CA THR A 13 0.65 44.87 6.28
C THR A 13 -0.17 43.84 7.05
N LEU A 14 -1.32 43.41 6.48
CA LEU A 14 -2.02 42.24 6.96
C LEU A 14 -1.05 41.06 6.85
N PRO A 15 -0.85 40.26 7.92
CA PRO A 15 -0.09 39.03 7.80
C PRO A 15 -0.77 38.16 6.73
N ALA A 16 -0.01 37.75 5.72
CA ALA A 16 -0.46 36.75 4.77
C ALA A 16 -0.92 35.55 5.59
N ALA A 17 -2.19 35.16 5.47
CA ALA A 17 -2.69 33.96 6.08
C ALA A 17 -1.75 32.83 5.66
N ALA A 18 -1.09 32.19 6.63
CA ALA A 18 -0.26 31.04 6.35
C ALA A 18 -1.15 30.05 5.59
N ALA A 19 -0.75 29.64 4.40
CA ALA A 19 -1.50 28.68 3.62
C ALA A 19 -1.80 27.46 4.52
N GLU A 20 -3.08 27.13 4.66
CA GLU A 20 -3.46 25.99 5.49
C GLU A 20 -2.77 24.73 4.95
N ARG A 21 -2.00 24.08 5.81
CA ARG A 21 -1.29 22.84 5.45
C ARG A 21 -2.33 21.75 5.12
N PRO A 22 -2.22 21.06 3.97
CA PRO A 22 -3.18 20.04 3.61
C PRO A 22 -3.14 18.89 4.60
N ASN A 23 -4.29 18.27 4.84
CA ASN A 23 -4.38 16.99 5.52
C ASN A 23 -3.87 15.87 4.61
N VAL A 24 -3.56 14.72 5.19
CA VAL A 24 -3.21 13.50 4.45
C VAL A 24 -4.10 12.35 4.90
N LEU A 25 -4.79 11.73 3.96
CA LEU A 25 -5.45 10.44 4.10
C LEU A 25 -4.64 9.40 3.31
N PHE A 26 -3.97 8.49 4.04
CA PHE A 26 -3.02 7.53 3.50
C PHE A 26 -3.59 6.12 3.60
N ILE A 27 -4.13 5.60 2.49
CA ILE A 27 -4.86 4.33 2.43
C ILE A 27 -3.96 3.25 1.83
N SER A 28 -3.77 2.16 2.56
CA SER A 28 -3.06 0.98 2.04
C SER A 28 -3.96 -0.24 1.93
N ALA A 29 -3.73 -1.03 0.88
CA ALA A 29 -4.24 -2.37 0.72
C ALA A 29 -3.10 -3.39 0.89
N ASP A 30 -3.43 -4.61 1.29
CA ASP A 30 -2.49 -5.71 1.46
C ASP A 30 -2.68 -6.73 0.33
N ASP A 31 -1.63 -7.02 -0.44
CA ASP A 31 -1.68 -7.96 -1.58
C ASP A 31 -2.54 -7.49 -2.78
N LEU A 32 -2.85 -6.21 -2.92
CA LEU A 32 -3.67 -5.72 -4.02
C LEU A 32 -2.82 -5.53 -5.29
N ARG A 33 -3.06 -6.36 -6.30
CA ARG A 33 -2.50 -6.17 -7.64
C ARG A 33 -3.39 -5.29 -8.52
N VAL A 34 -2.86 -4.80 -9.62
CA VAL A 34 -3.68 -4.22 -10.69
C VAL A 34 -4.50 -5.35 -11.32
N GLU A 35 -5.81 -5.41 -11.01
CA GLU A 35 -6.70 -6.50 -11.43
C GLU A 35 -7.89 -5.95 -12.22
N PRO A 36 -7.85 -6.04 -13.57
CA PRO A 36 -8.88 -5.45 -14.41
C PRO A 36 -10.26 -6.15 -14.33
N LEU A 37 -10.32 -7.36 -13.76
CA LEU A 37 -11.56 -8.09 -13.59
C LEU A 37 -12.31 -7.70 -12.32
N ALA A 38 -11.64 -7.05 -11.38
CA ALA A 38 -12.26 -6.64 -10.12
C ALA A 38 -13.24 -5.49 -10.34
N LYS A 39 -14.39 -5.56 -9.69
CA LYS A 39 -15.39 -4.49 -9.68
C LYS A 39 -15.06 -3.53 -8.55
N THR A 40 -14.55 -2.36 -8.92
CA THR A 40 -13.98 -1.38 -7.99
C THR A 40 -14.49 0.04 -8.23
N PRO A 41 -15.82 0.29 -8.15
CA PRO A 41 -16.41 1.60 -8.50
C PRO A 41 -15.90 2.75 -7.62
N ASN A 42 -15.49 2.49 -6.38
CA ASN A 42 -14.98 3.54 -5.50
C ASN A 42 -13.51 3.89 -5.82
N LEU A 43 -12.69 2.91 -6.18
CA LEU A 43 -11.36 3.15 -6.71
C LEU A 43 -11.41 3.89 -8.04
N ASP A 44 -12.36 3.55 -8.93
CA ASP A 44 -12.59 4.27 -10.19
C ASP A 44 -12.97 5.74 -9.93
N ARG A 45 -13.85 5.99 -8.95
CA ARG A 45 -14.22 7.35 -8.51
C ARG A 45 -13.02 8.12 -7.96
N LEU A 46 -12.17 7.48 -7.17
CA LEU A 46 -10.94 8.09 -6.67
C LEU A 46 -9.97 8.36 -7.83
N ALA A 47 -9.78 7.40 -8.74
CA ALA A 47 -8.92 7.53 -9.90
C ALA A 47 -9.29 8.73 -10.77
N ALA A 48 -10.59 9.02 -10.95
CA ALA A 48 -11.07 10.14 -11.74
C ALA A 48 -10.58 11.53 -11.25
N ARG A 49 -10.20 11.64 -9.96
CA ARG A 49 -9.64 12.86 -9.36
C ARG A 49 -8.18 12.73 -8.93
N SER A 50 -7.51 11.65 -9.33
CA SER A 50 -6.15 11.33 -8.94
C SER A 50 -5.18 11.34 -10.12
N ARG A 51 -3.88 11.47 -9.84
CA ARG A 51 -2.86 10.95 -10.73
C ARG A 51 -2.82 9.42 -10.58
N VAL A 52 -3.07 8.71 -11.68
CA VAL A 52 -3.02 7.26 -11.74
C VAL A 52 -1.64 6.84 -12.22
N PHE A 53 -0.82 6.25 -11.34
CA PHE A 53 0.51 5.78 -11.72
C PHE A 53 0.41 4.35 -12.28
N THR A 54 0.55 4.20 -13.58
CA THR A 54 0.39 2.89 -14.25
C THR A 54 1.65 2.03 -14.20
N ASN A 55 2.77 2.59 -13.73
CA ASN A 55 4.09 1.95 -13.66
C ASN A 55 4.74 2.21 -12.28
N ALA A 56 3.97 1.95 -11.21
CA ALA A 56 4.43 2.07 -9.84
C ALA A 56 4.86 0.71 -9.29
N HIS A 57 6.00 0.69 -8.57
CA HIS A 57 6.61 -0.55 -8.07
C HIS A 57 6.96 -0.45 -6.58
N CYS A 58 6.78 -1.58 -5.87
CA CYS A 58 7.29 -1.75 -4.52
C CYS A 58 8.79 -2.03 -4.51
N GLN A 59 9.46 -1.76 -3.39
CA GLN A 59 10.88 -2.03 -3.25
C GLN A 59 11.17 -3.51 -3.12
N GLN A 60 10.30 -4.26 -2.47
CA GLN A 60 10.40 -5.71 -2.39
C GLN A 60 9.00 -6.32 -2.29
N ALA A 61 8.72 -7.35 -3.06
CA ALA A 61 7.38 -7.94 -3.13
C ALA A 61 7.06 -8.86 -1.94
N VAL A 62 7.13 -8.29 -0.74
CA VAL A 62 6.67 -8.90 0.52
C VAL A 62 6.41 -7.81 1.56
N CYS A 63 5.39 -8.00 2.41
CA CYS A 63 4.79 -6.94 3.23
C CYS A 63 5.80 -6.14 4.07
N ASN A 64 6.65 -6.81 4.90
CA ASN A 64 7.51 -6.10 5.84
C ASN A 64 8.55 -5.20 5.16
N PRO A 65 9.42 -5.68 4.25
CA PRO A 65 10.41 -4.83 3.58
C PRO A 65 9.78 -3.70 2.77
N SER A 66 8.68 -3.98 2.06
CA SER A 66 7.98 -2.96 1.28
C SER A 66 7.44 -1.83 2.15
N ARG A 67 6.71 -2.18 3.22
CA ARG A 67 6.14 -1.22 4.16
C ARG A 67 7.22 -0.46 4.93
N ALA A 68 8.23 -1.16 5.45
CA ALA A 68 9.37 -0.53 6.12
C ALA A 68 10.08 0.47 5.20
N SER A 69 10.34 0.09 3.95
CA SER A 69 10.98 0.95 2.96
C SER A 69 10.16 2.20 2.66
N LEU A 70 8.87 2.05 2.38
CA LEU A 70 7.97 3.18 2.12
C LEU A 70 7.91 4.14 3.31
N PHE A 71 7.67 3.61 4.52
CA PHE A 71 7.49 4.45 5.70
C PHE A 71 8.77 5.11 6.19
N THR A 72 9.94 4.56 5.91
CA THR A 72 11.24 5.18 6.27
C THR A 72 11.83 6.00 5.13
N GLY A 73 11.40 5.78 3.89
CA GLY A 73 12.00 6.37 2.69
C GLY A 73 13.37 5.81 2.35
N LEU A 74 13.75 4.65 2.93
CA LEU A 74 15.03 3.97 2.75
C LEU A 74 14.83 2.63 2.05
N ARG A 75 15.79 2.22 1.21
CA ARG A 75 15.75 0.93 0.51
C ARG A 75 15.91 -0.25 1.47
N PRO A 76 15.41 -1.45 1.11
CA PRO A 76 15.62 -2.66 1.92
C PRO A 76 17.08 -2.91 2.28
N ASP A 77 18.03 -2.63 1.38
CA ASP A 77 19.47 -2.81 1.60
C ASP A 77 20.03 -1.83 2.64
N THR A 78 19.58 -0.59 2.63
CA THR A 78 19.94 0.43 3.64
C THR A 78 19.33 0.09 4.99
N LEU A 79 18.07 -0.36 5.01
CA LEU A 79 17.37 -0.80 6.22
C LEU A 79 17.88 -2.14 6.74
N ARG A 80 18.48 -2.99 5.89
CA ARG A 80 18.78 -4.40 6.17
C ARG A 80 17.54 -5.20 6.58
N VAL A 81 16.43 -4.96 5.88
CA VAL A 81 15.15 -5.63 6.09
C VAL A 81 14.72 -6.27 4.79
N TRP A 82 14.84 -7.60 4.69
CA TRP A 82 14.51 -8.37 3.48
C TRP A 82 13.52 -9.51 3.75
N ASP A 83 13.08 -9.65 5.00
CA ASP A 83 12.18 -10.72 5.46
C ASP A 83 11.00 -10.19 6.29
N LEU A 84 10.11 -11.09 6.68
CA LEU A 84 8.93 -10.74 7.48
C LEU A 84 9.25 -10.57 8.97
N ALA A 85 10.39 -11.08 9.44
CA ALA A 85 10.72 -11.18 10.86
C ALA A 85 11.48 -9.96 11.39
N THR A 86 12.36 -9.40 10.56
CA THR A 86 13.28 -8.33 10.96
C THR A 86 12.53 -7.01 11.15
N GLN A 87 12.58 -6.48 12.37
CA GLN A 87 12.01 -5.16 12.67
C GLN A 87 13.00 -4.06 12.26
N PHE A 88 12.54 -3.08 11.48
CA PHE A 88 13.41 -2.00 11.01
C PHE A 88 14.03 -1.16 12.15
N ARG A 89 13.37 -1.09 13.31
CA ARG A 89 13.93 -0.42 14.49
C ARG A 89 15.13 -1.14 15.10
N ASP A 90 15.24 -2.46 14.89
CA ASP A 90 16.40 -3.24 15.38
C ASP A 90 17.63 -2.99 14.50
N THR A 91 17.44 -2.73 13.22
CA THR A 91 18.51 -2.50 12.24
C THR A 91 18.84 -1.03 12.02
N THR A 92 17.85 -0.16 12.15
CA THR A 92 17.95 1.28 11.91
C THR A 92 17.10 2.05 12.95
N PRO A 93 17.52 2.06 14.24
CA PRO A 93 16.71 2.58 15.36
C PRO A 93 16.35 4.05 15.22
N ASP A 94 17.23 4.85 14.60
CA ASP A 94 17.08 6.29 14.44
C ASP A 94 16.30 6.70 13.18
N ALA A 95 15.78 5.73 12.39
CA ALA A 95 14.98 6.03 11.23
C ALA A 95 13.73 6.83 11.63
N VAL A 96 13.51 7.97 10.98
CA VAL A 96 12.28 8.76 11.18
C VAL A 96 11.28 8.37 10.11
N THR A 97 10.18 7.77 10.53
CA THR A 97 9.14 7.34 9.60
C THR A 97 8.33 8.52 9.05
N LEU A 98 7.68 8.32 7.92
CA LEU A 98 6.81 9.32 7.28
C LEU A 98 5.79 9.90 8.29
N PRO A 99 4.94 9.11 8.98
CA PRO A 99 4.03 9.68 9.96
C PRO A 99 4.75 10.32 11.15
N GLN A 100 5.90 9.78 11.59
CA GLN A 100 6.73 10.39 12.65
C GLN A 100 7.22 11.78 12.23
N HIS A 101 7.65 11.95 10.97
CA HIS A 101 8.07 13.24 10.45
C HIS A 101 6.91 14.25 10.48
N PHE A 102 5.71 13.85 10.04
CA PHE A 102 4.52 14.68 10.12
C PHE A 102 4.18 15.06 11.56
N LYS A 103 4.23 14.08 12.49
CA LYS A 103 4.03 14.33 13.93
C LYS A 103 5.00 15.37 14.48
N ASN A 104 6.28 15.24 14.14
CA ASN A 104 7.33 16.17 14.57
C ASN A 104 7.12 17.60 14.04
N HIS A 105 6.32 17.76 12.98
CA HIS A 105 5.98 19.05 12.38
C HIS A 105 4.54 19.50 12.65
N GLY A 106 3.92 18.99 13.71
CA GLY A 106 2.67 19.53 14.26
C GLY A 106 1.40 18.91 13.68
N TYR A 107 1.49 17.85 12.88
CA TYR A 107 0.32 17.07 12.48
C TYR A 107 -0.15 16.14 13.59
N THR A 108 -1.45 15.92 13.67
CA THR A 108 -2.00 14.80 14.44
C THR A 108 -1.90 13.55 13.57
N THR A 109 -1.13 12.54 14.01
CA THR A 109 -0.90 11.32 13.24
C THR A 109 -1.61 10.14 13.87
N ILE A 110 -2.44 9.45 13.10
CA ILE A 110 -3.26 8.31 13.55
C ILE A 110 -3.05 7.14 12.58
N GLY A 111 -2.80 5.96 13.15
CA GLY A 111 -2.73 4.70 12.41
C GLY A 111 -3.88 3.78 12.77
N ILE A 112 -4.57 3.23 11.77
CA ILE A 112 -5.63 2.24 11.92
C ILE A 112 -5.36 1.08 10.97
N GLY A 113 -5.51 -0.16 11.43
CA GLY A 113 -5.32 -1.36 10.62
C GLY A 113 -3.85 -1.67 10.33
N LYS A 114 -3.59 -2.36 9.21
CA LYS A 114 -2.25 -2.83 8.85
C LYS A 114 -1.42 -1.73 8.18
N ASN A 115 -0.62 -1.01 8.96
CA ASN A 115 0.35 -0.03 8.43
C ASN A 115 1.75 -0.64 8.32
N PHE A 116 2.31 -1.08 9.44
CA PHE A 116 3.58 -1.81 9.51
C PHE A 116 3.36 -3.34 9.50
N HIS A 117 4.44 -4.13 9.51
CA HIS A 117 4.39 -5.57 9.63
C HIS A 117 5.41 -6.03 10.67
N ASN A 118 5.04 -6.09 11.94
CA ASN A 118 5.94 -6.39 13.06
C ASN A 118 5.33 -7.39 14.07
N TRP A 119 4.68 -8.41 13.55
CA TRP A 119 3.93 -9.40 14.32
C TRP A 119 4.75 -10.24 15.32
N LEU A 120 6.04 -10.45 15.06
CA LEU A 120 6.90 -11.26 15.94
C LEU A 120 7.21 -10.57 17.26
N HIS A 121 7.30 -9.25 17.29
CA HIS A 121 7.73 -8.49 18.46
C HIS A 121 6.59 -8.13 19.41
N LYS A 122 5.36 -8.52 19.11
CA LYS A 122 4.16 -8.16 19.89
C LYS A 122 4.01 -6.65 20.13
N ILE A 123 4.72 -5.84 19.37
CA ILE A 123 4.63 -4.39 19.39
C ILE A 123 3.52 -4.01 18.42
N GLN A 124 2.58 -3.20 18.84
CA GLN A 124 1.54 -2.68 17.95
C GLN A 124 2.10 -1.57 17.09
N GLY A 125 2.43 -1.89 15.85
CA GLY A 125 2.92 -0.93 14.86
C GLY A 125 4.27 -0.31 15.26
N ASP A 126 4.40 0.98 15.01
CA ASP A 126 5.53 1.80 15.44
C ASP A 126 5.04 2.95 16.33
N PRO A 127 5.08 2.83 17.66
CA PRO A 127 4.53 3.85 18.55
C PRO A 127 5.12 5.26 18.36
N GLN A 128 6.36 5.36 17.86
CA GLN A 128 7.01 6.63 17.58
C GLN A 128 6.34 7.38 16.42
N SER A 129 5.73 6.66 15.49
CA SER A 129 5.05 7.21 14.32
C SER A 129 3.75 7.96 14.65
N TRP A 130 3.07 7.62 15.74
CA TRP A 130 1.69 8.02 15.98
C TRP A 130 1.53 8.98 17.16
N SER A 131 0.51 9.82 17.10
CA SER A 131 0.10 10.74 18.19
C SER A 131 -0.71 10.02 19.28
N ALA A 132 -1.28 8.86 18.96
CA ALA A 132 -2.00 7.97 19.85
C ALA A 132 -1.63 6.52 19.51
N PRO A 133 -1.86 5.54 20.39
CA PRO A 133 -1.66 4.13 20.07
C PRO A 133 -2.35 3.74 18.77
N GLU A 134 -1.65 2.98 17.93
CA GLU A 134 -2.19 2.46 16.67
C GLU A 134 -3.35 1.50 16.96
N GLU A 135 -4.43 1.65 16.20
CA GLU A 135 -5.65 0.91 16.42
C GLU A 135 -5.76 -0.24 15.41
N MET A 136 -6.19 -1.41 15.88
CA MET A 136 -6.45 -2.57 15.01
C MET A 136 -5.25 -2.98 14.14
N HIS A 137 -4.03 -2.54 14.50
CA HIS A 137 -2.79 -2.86 13.79
C HIS A 137 -2.56 -4.36 13.73
N TRP A 138 -2.89 -5.04 14.81
CA TRP A 138 -2.81 -6.46 14.91
C TRP A 138 -4.21 -7.06 14.84
N GLY A 139 -4.62 -7.40 13.62
CA GLY A 139 -5.61 -8.43 13.44
C GLY A 139 -4.84 -9.70 13.15
N PRO A 140 -4.60 -10.62 14.13
CA PRO A 140 -4.17 -11.93 13.71
C PRO A 140 -5.18 -12.42 12.69
N HIS A 141 -4.74 -13.24 11.72
CA HIS A 141 -5.66 -13.80 10.71
C HIS A 141 -6.91 -14.45 11.35
N GLY A 142 -6.89 -14.74 12.66
CA GLY A 142 -8.05 -15.10 13.47
C GLY A 142 -9.03 -13.94 13.78
N GLU A 143 -8.64 -12.68 13.64
CA GLU A 143 -9.55 -11.53 13.73
C GLU A 143 -10.31 -11.25 12.42
N ASP A 144 -9.88 -11.87 11.32
CA ASP A 144 -10.62 -11.90 10.05
C ASP A 144 -11.87 -12.78 10.10
N GLN A 145 -12.09 -13.49 11.21
CA GLN A 145 -13.30 -14.31 11.39
C GLN A 145 -14.53 -13.41 11.49
N PRO A 146 -15.66 -13.81 10.85
CA PRO A 146 -16.89 -13.04 10.97
C PRO A 146 -17.32 -12.97 12.44
N LYS A 147 -17.34 -11.76 12.99
CA LYS A 147 -17.90 -11.49 14.33
C LYS A 147 -19.36 -11.09 14.17
N VAL A 148 -20.23 -12.08 13.99
CA VAL A 148 -21.68 -11.86 14.03
C VAL A 148 -22.17 -12.22 15.43
N ALA A 149 -22.99 -11.36 16.04
CA ALA A 149 -23.54 -11.59 17.35
C ALA A 149 -24.17 -13.00 17.44
N GLY A 150 -23.62 -13.87 18.29
CA GLY A 150 -24.13 -15.19 18.57
C GLY A 150 -23.68 -16.33 17.63
N VAL A 151 -22.94 -16.07 16.57
CA VAL A 151 -22.49 -17.12 15.64
C VAL A 151 -21.02 -16.93 15.29
N LEU A 152 -20.15 -17.46 16.11
CA LEU A 152 -18.83 -17.86 15.62
C LEU A 152 -19.07 -19.12 14.77
N PRO A 153 -18.65 -19.15 13.50
CA PRO A 153 -18.71 -20.39 12.75
C PRO A 153 -17.91 -21.46 13.52
N PRO A 154 -18.47 -22.66 13.71
CA PRO A 154 -17.73 -23.75 14.29
C PRO A 154 -16.53 -24.03 13.39
N ASN A 155 -15.34 -23.87 13.92
CA ASN A 155 -14.10 -24.16 13.25
C ASN A 155 -13.91 -23.39 11.93
N LEU A 156 -13.45 -22.19 12.00
CA LEU A 156 -12.52 -21.74 10.97
C LEU A 156 -11.33 -22.68 11.12
N VAL A 157 -11.47 -23.80 10.44
CA VAL A 157 -10.39 -24.76 10.23
C VAL A 157 -9.19 -23.93 9.79
N ARG A 158 -8.03 -24.25 10.30
CA ARG A 158 -6.74 -23.59 10.14
C ARG A 158 -6.37 -23.19 8.72
N ASP A 159 -7.20 -23.37 7.72
CA ASP A 159 -6.95 -22.98 6.34
C ASP A 159 -8.14 -23.02 5.35
N PRO A 160 -9.20 -22.23 5.48
CA PRO A 160 -9.95 -21.91 4.27
C PRO A 160 -9.14 -20.84 3.54
N LYS A 161 -8.63 -21.15 2.34
CA LYS A 161 -8.03 -20.13 1.46
C LYS A 161 -9.06 -19.09 1.02
N CYS A 162 -10.34 -19.47 1.03
CA CYS A 162 -11.50 -18.66 0.68
C CYS A 162 -12.65 -18.85 1.66
N GLU A 163 -13.35 -17.76 1.98
CA GLU A 163 -14.57 -17.83 2.78
C GLU A 163 -15.65 -16.88 2.24
N CYS A 164 -16.84 -17.44 2.03
CA CYS A 164 -18.04 -16.73 1.59
C CYS A 164 -19.14 -16.89 2.66
N ARG A 165 -19.51 -15.81 3.33
CA ARG A 165 -20.57 -15.79 4.36
C ARG A 165 -21.59 -14.72 4.05
N ASP A 166 -22.87 -15.02 4.30
CA ASP A 166 -23.94 -14.02 4.25
C ASP A 166 -23.97 -13.24 5.57
N VAL A 167 -23.15 -12.20 5.63
CA VAL A 167 -22.92 -11.38 6.82
C VAL A 167 -22.75 -9.92 6.41
N PRO A 168 -22.96 -8.94 7.34
CA PRO A 168 -22.64 -7.54 7.08
C PRO A 168 -21.13 -7.29 6.97
N ASP A 169 -20.75 -6.14 6.43
CA ASP A 169 -19.35 -5.78 6.17
C ASP A 169 -18.50 -5.77 7.44
N GLU A 170 -19.05 -5.28 8.55
CA GLU A 170 -18.38 -5.18 9.85
C GLU A 170 -18.14 -6.54 10.53
N ALA A 171 -18.71 -7.61 9.99
CA ALA A 171 -18.40 -8.97 10.44
C ALA A 171 -16.92 -9.30 10.21
N TYR A 172 -16.31 -8.78 9.13
CA TYR A 172 -14.89 -8.90 8.84
C TYR A 172 -14.11 -7.65 9.27
N ILE A 173 -12.77 -7.80 9.36
CA ILE A 173 -11.88 -6.77 9.93
C ILE A 173 -11.93 -5.46 9.15
N ASP A 174 -11.95 -5.49 7.82
CA ASP A 174 -11.87 -4.28 7.00
C ASP A 174 -13.12 -3.39 7.13
N GLY A 175 -14.31 -3.97 7.32
CA GLY A 175 -15.51 -3.20 7.66
C GLY A 175 -15.39 -2.49 9.01
N ARG A 176 -14.75 -3.13 9.99
CA ARG A 176 -14.47 -2.50 11.30
C ARG A 176 -13.41 -1.41 11.20
N ILE A 177 -12.38 -1.62 10.38
CA ILE A 177 -11.35 -0.60 10.08
C ILE A 177 -11.99 0.62 9.44
N ALA A 178 -12.86 0.42 8.43
CA ALA A 178 -13.58 1.51 7.78
C ALA A 178 -14.47 2.29 8.76
N ALA A 179 -15.25 1.60 9.58
CA ALA A 179 -16.09 2.23 10.61
C ALA A 179 -15.26 3.03 11.62
N ARG A 180 -14.09 2.50 12.01
CA ARG A 180 -13.19 3.23 12.91
C ARG A 180 -12.57 4.47 12.26
N ALA A 181 -12.17 4.38 10.98
CA ALA A 181 -11.64 5.50 10.22
C ALA A 181 -12.67 6.63 10.07
N VAL A 182 -13.95 6.30 9.83
CA VAL A 182 -15.07 7.24 9.84
C VAL A 182 -15.14 8.01 11.16
N GLY A 183 -15.11 7.29 12.29
CA GLY A 183 -15.12 7.93 13.61
C GLY A 183 -13.92 8.87 13.82
N ARG A 184 -12.72 8.44 13.41
CA ARG A 184 -11.51 9.26 13.52
C ARG A 184 -11.53 10.50 12.63
N LEU A 185 -12.07 10.41 11.41
CA LEU A 185 -12.24 11.59 10.54
C LEU A 185 -13.13 12.65 11.20
N GLY A 186 -14.23 12.25 11.86
CA GLY A 186 -15.07 13.17 12.63
C GLY A 186 -14.33 13.85 13.79
N GLU A 187 -13.58 13.07 14.58
CA GLU A 187 -12.76 13.57 15.68
C GLU A 187 -11.68 14.57 15.19
N LEU A 188 -10.97 14.22 14.09
CA LEU A 188 -9.93 15.06 13.50
C LEU A 188 -10.50 16.35 12.91
N LYS A 189 -11.68 16.31 12.27
CA LYS A 189 -12.39 17.50 11.80
C LYS A 189 -12.73 18.43 12.95
N ALA A 190 -13.26 17.87 14.05
CA ALA A 190 -13.62 18.65 15.23
C ALA A 190 -12.39 19.29 15.91
N ALA A 191 -11.23 18.62 15.87
CA ALA A 191 -10.00 19.13 16.43
C ALA A 191 -9.42 20.33 15.65
N GLY A 192 -9.77 20.51 14.37
CA GLY A 192 -9.38 21.66 13.54
C GLY A 192 -7.88 21.81 13.31
N ARG A 193 -7.10 20.73 13.44
CA ARG A 193 -5.64 20.71 13.23
C ARG A 193 -5.29 19.84 12.02
N PRO A 194 -4.20 20.13 11.29
CA PRO A 194 -3.79 19.27 10.20
C PRO A 194 -3.49 17.85 10.70
N PHE A 195 -3.88 16.87 9.91
CA PHE A 195 -3.73 15.46 10.27
C PHE A 195 -3.09 14.61 9.18
N PHE A 196 -2.47 13.52 9.62
CA PHE A 196 -2.03 12.39 8.80
C PHE A 196 -2.76 11.15 9.32
N LEU A 197 -3.80 10.73 8.61
CA LEU A 197 -4.58 9.53 8.93
C LEU A 197 -4.15 8.39 8.00
N SER A 198 -3.54 7.34 8.56
CA SER A 198 -3.18 6.13 7.82
C SER A 198 -4.21 5.04 8.10
N VAL A 199 -4.82 4.52 7.03
CA VAL A 199 -5.83 3.46 7.09
C VAL A 199 -5.32 2.27 6.29
N GLY A 200 -4.89 1.22 6.99
CA GLY A 200 -4.34 0.01 6.40
C GLY A 200 -5.38 -1.12 6.38
N PHE A 201 -5.91 -1.44 5.20
CA PHE A 201 -6.80 -2.58 5.02
C PHE A 201 -6.02 -3.88 4.85
N TRP A 202 -6.62 -5.00 5.25
CA TRP A 202 -6.03 -6.33 5.15
C TRP A 202 -6.35 -7.02 3.83
N LYS A 203 -7.45 -6.66 3.16
CA LYS A 203 -7.84 -7.28 1.91
C LYS A 203 -7.10 -6.63 0.72
N PRO A 204 -6.89 -7.45 -0.35
CA PRO A 204 -7.30 -8.84 -0.56
C PRO A 204 -6.34 -9.91 -0.03
N HIS A 205 -5.48 -9.66 0.96
CA HIS A 205 -4.61 -10.69 1.56
C HIS A 205 -5.40 -11.95 1.96
N ALA A 206 -4.80 -13.11 1.73
CA ALA A 206 -5.41 -14.39 2.11
C ALA A 206 -5.59 -14.52 3.65
N PRO A 207 -6.62 -15.24 4.14
CA PRO A 207 -7.64 -15.93 3.37
C PRO A 207 -8.55 -14.94 2.61
N PHE A 208 -8.96 -15.33 1.40
CA PHE A 208 -9.85 -14.49 0.56
C PHE A 208 -11.28 -14.56 1.08
N ASN A 209 -11.51 -13.88 2.19
CA ASN A 209 -12.82 -13.82 2.83
C ASN A 209 -13.50 -12.47 2.55
N ALA A 210 -14.78 -12.54 2.24
CA ALA A 210 -15.65 -11.40 1.99
C ALA A 210 -17.12 -11.78 2.25
N PRO A 211 -17.97 -10.80 2.59
CA PRO A 211 -19.42 -11.03 2.61
C PRO A 211 -19.95 -11.53 1.27
N LYS A 212 -20.96 -12.43 1.32
CA LYS A 212 -21.53 -13.10 0.14
C LYS A 212 -21.90 -12.14 -0.99
N LYS A 213 -22.42 -10.95 -0.67
CA LYS A 213 -22.81 -9.96 -1.68
C LYS A 213 -21.68 -9.56 -2.65
N TYR A 214 -20.41 -9.67 -2.25
CA TYR A 214 -19.27 -9.41 -3.12
C TYR A 214 -18.89 -10.63 -3.96
N TRP A 215 -19.12 -11.84 -3.46
CA TRP A 215 -18.99 -13.08 -4.24
C TRP A 215 -20.02 -13.13 -5.35
N ASP A 216 -21.26 -12.74 -5.07
CA ASP A 216 -22.38 -12.74 -6.03
C ASP A 216 -22.17 -11.73 -7.19
N LEU A 217 -21.18 -10.85 -7.11
CA LEU A 217 -20.80 -9.98 -8.22
C LEU A 217 -20.19 -10.75 -9.40
N TYR A 218 -19.71 -11.97 -9.19
CA TYR A 218 -18.97 -12.75 -10.16
C TYR A 218 -19.60 -14.12 -10.39
N GLN A 219 -19.47 -14.63 -11.62
CA GLN A 219 -19.86 -16.00 -11.99
C GLN A 219 -18.58 -16.83 -12.07
N ARG A 220 -18.39 -17.80 -11.15
CA ARG A 220 -17.15 -18.57 -11.01
C ARG A 220 -16.73 -19.27 -12.30
N ASP A 221 -17.66 -19.86 -13.03
CA ASP A 221 -17.43 -20.56 -14.29
C ASP A 221 -16.96 -19.65 -15.42
N ARG A 222 -17.22 -18.34 -15.33
CA ARG A 222 -16.78 -17.31 -16.30
C ARG A 222 -15.47 -16.65 -15.92
N ILE A 223 -14.91 -16.91 -14.74
CA ILE A 223 -13.61 -16.37 -14.35
C ILE A 223 -12.52 -17.02 -15.22
N PRO A 224 -11.74 -16.24 -15.98
CA PRO A 224 -10.70 -16.79 -16.84
C PRO A 224 -9.62 -17.50 -16.04
N LEU A 225 -9.04 -18.53 -16.63
CA LEU A 225 -7.83 -19.16 -16.09
C LEU A 225 -6.64 -18.22 -16.22
N PRO A 226 -5.55 -18.45 -15.44
CA PRO A 226 -4.36 -17.64 -15.52
C PRO A 226 -3.77 -17.63 -16.94
N ASP A 227 -3.35 -16.46 -17.40
CA ASP A 227 -2.67 -16.27 -18.68
C ASP A 227 -1.51 -15.28 -18.48
N PRO A 228 -0.28 -15.65 -18.82
CA PRO A 228 0.17 -16.98 -19.29
C PRO A 228 0.18 -18.04 -18.16
N ALA A 229 -0.27 -19.26 -18.47
CA ALA A 229 -0.38 -20.34 -17.50
C ALA A 229 0.94 -21.07 -17.22
N GLY A 230 1.87 -21.09 -18.22
CA GLY A 230 3.13 -21.83 -18.17
C GLY A 230 4.29 -21.01 -17.62
N TRP A 231 5.36 -21.71 -17.20
CA TRP A 231 6.64 -21.07 -16.86
C TRP A 231 7.23 -20.38 -18.12
N PRO A 232 7.77 -19.15 -17.99
CA PRO A 232 8.29 -18.42 -19.13
C PRO A 232 9.49 -19.15 -19.75
N GLU A 233 9.47 -19.35 -21.08
CA GLU A 233 10.56 -19.97 -21.81
C GLU A 233 11.88 -19.18 -21.63
N GLY A 234 12.98 -19.91 -21.43
CA GLY A 234 14.31 -19.30 -21.24
C GLY A 234 14.52 -18.62 -19.87
N THR A 235 13.55 -18.65 -18.98
CA THR A 235 13.71 -18.08 -17.64
C THR A 235 14.39 -19.09 -16.71
N ASP A 236 15.48 -18.66 -16.07
CA ASP A 236 16.20 -19.48 -15.11
C ASP A 236 15.35 -19.81 -13.88
N ARG A 237 15.58 -21.00 -13.33
CA ARG A 237 14.87 -21.50 -12.14
C ARG A 237 15.05 -20.63 -10.91
N ILE A 238 16.14 -19.88 -10.80
CA ILE A 238 16.40 -18.93 -9.71
C ILE A 238 15.29 -17.87 -9.58
N ALA A 239 14.62 -17.52 -10.69
CA ALA A 239 13.50 -16.58 -10.68
C ALA A 239 12.23 -17.16 -10.01
N TRP A 240 12.11 -18.51 -9.92
CA TRP A 240 10.96 -19.16 -9.29
C TRP A 240 10.96 -18.94 -7.76
N HIS A 241 9.78 -18.83 -7.18
CA HIS A 241 9.62 -18.72 -5.74
C HIS A 241 8.80 -19.86 -5.14
N GLN A 242 9.01 -20.10 -3.86
CA GLN A 242 8.25 -21.05 -3.06
C GLN A 242 7.10 -20.31 -2.37
N SER A 243 5.90 -20.36 -2.93
CA SER A 243 4.74 -19.82 -2.24
C SER A 243 4.29 -20.74 -1.12
N ARG A 244 4.38 -20.27 0.12
CA ARG A 244 3.88 -20.99 1.30
C ARG A 244 2.47 -20.55 1.68
N GLU A 245 2.04 -19.41 1.20
CA GLU A 245 0.82 -18.75 1.62
C GLU A 245 -0.45 -19.42 1.05
N ILE A 246 -0.45 -19.69 -0.26
CA ILE A 246 -1.60 -20.30 -0.95
C ILE A 246 -1.43 -21.81 -1.11
N LEU A 247 -0.27 -22.26 -1.55
CA LEU A 247 -0.02 -23.66 -1.88
C LEU A 247 0.57 -24.48 -0.73
N GLY A 248 0.93 -23.81 0.40
CA GLY A 248 1.63 -24.45 1.51
C GLY A 248 3.09 -24.74 1.19
N TRP A 249 3.76 -25.48 2.07
CA TRP A 249 5.18 -25.81 1.97
C TRP A 249 5.46 -26.77 0.82
N GLY A 250 6.49 -26.50 0.02
CA GLY A 250 6.97 -27.38 -1.03
C GLY A 250 7.93 -26.68 -1.99
N ASP A 251 8.87 -27.46 -2.56
CA ASP A 251 9.95 -26.95 -3.40
C ASP A 251 9.65 -27.08 -4.90
N THR A 252 8.47 -27.54 -5.25
CA THR A 252 8.03 -27.74 -6.63
C THR A 252 6.69 -27.10 -6.87
N PRO A 253 6.45 -26.55 -8.08
CA PRO A 253 5.14 -26.04 -8.45
C PRO A 253 4.07 -27.10 -8.27
N ARG A 254 2.98 -26.73 -7.60
CA ARG A 254 1.81 -27.61 -7.44
C ARG A 254 0.79 -27.30 -8.53
N THR A 255 0.27 -28.34 -9.15
CA THR A 255 -0.85 -28.23 -10.09
C THR A 255 -2.16 -28.25 -9.31
N LEU A 256 -2.93 -27.18 -9.44
CA LEU A 256 -4.31 -27.10 -8.93
C LEU A 256 -5.29 -27.55 -9.99
N SER A 257 -6.44 -28.09 -9.57
CA SER A 257 -7.56 -28.33 -10.49
C SER A 257 -8.10 -26.99 -11.02
N VAL A 258 -8.73 -27.02 -12.18
CA VAL A 258 -9.39 -25.84 -12.78
C VAL A 258 -10.37 -25.20 -11.80
N ASP A 259 -11.14 -26.01 -11.07
CA ASP A 259 -12.11 -25.51 -10.10
C ASP A 259 -11.44 -24.82 -8.91
N ALA A 260 -10.35 -25.39 -8.39
CA ALA A 260 -9.57 -24.76 -7.30
C ALA A 260 -8.95 -23.43 -7.75
N VAL A 261 -8.44 -23.36 -8.97
CA VAL A 261 -7.91 -22.11 -9.55
C VAL A 261 -9.02 -21.06 -9.65
N ARG A 262 -10.19 -21.42 -10.18
CA ARG A 262 -11.33 -20.51 -10.28
C ARG A 262 -11.86 -20.07 -8.93
N GLU A 263 -11.87 -20.96 -7.94
CA GLU A 263 -12.30 -20.64 -6.58
C GLU A 263 -11.38 -19.59 -5.93
N LEU A 264 -10.06 -19.79 -6.00
CA LEU A 264 -9.08 -18.85 -5.47
C LEU A 264 -9.17 -17.48 -6.16
N ARG A 265 -9.27 -17.46 -7.49
CA ARG A 265 -9.45 -16.22 -8.26
C ARG A 265 -10.76 -15.52 -7.92
N HIS A 266 -11.85 -16.29 -7.77
CA HIS A 266 -13.14 -15.75 -7.33
C HIS A 266 -13.05 -15.11 -5.94
N GLY A 267 -12.41 -15.80 -5.00
CA GLY A 267 -12.19 -15.27 -3.65
C GLY A 267 -11.37 -13.97 -3.65
N TYR A 268 -10.31 -13.93 -4.45
CA TYR A 268 -9.51 -12.72 -4.60
C TYR A 268 -10.32 -11.54 -5.16
N LEU A 269 -11.11 -11.76 -6.22
CA LEU A 269 -11.98 -10.75 -6.82
C LEU A 269 -13.05 -10.24 -5.82
N ALA A 270 -13.69 -11.17 -5.09
CA ALA A 270 -14.67 -10.83 -4.07
C ALA A 270 -14.04 -10.00 -2.92
N ALA A 271 -12.86 -10.41 -2.45
CA ALA A 271 -12.11 -9.69 -1.42
C ALA A 271 -11.69 -8.29 -1.90
N THR A 272 -11.31 -8.14 -3.18
CA THR A 272 -10.98 -6.85 -3.79
C THR A 272 -12.21 -5.93 -3.87
N SER A 273 -13.37 -6.45 -4.28
CA SER A 273 -14.61 -5.65 -4.31
C SER A 273 -15.10 -5.28 -2.90
N TYR A 274 -14.87 -6.15 -1.92
CA TYR A 274 -15.15 -5.84 -0.52
C TYR A 274 -14.23 -4.71 -0.02
N LEU A 275 -12.95 -4.79 -0.28
CA LEU A 275 -11.98 -3.72 0.01
C LEU A 275 -12.42 -2.39 -0.61
N ASP A 276 -12.76 -2.40 -1.90
CA ASP A 276 -13.23 -1.21 -2.63
C ASP A 276 -14.41 -0.53 -1.93
N ALA A 277 -15.38 -1.33 -1.48
CA ALA A 277 -16.54 -0.81 -0.75
C ALA A 277 -16.13 -0.18 0.59
N GLN A 278 -15.17 -0.76 1.33
CA GLN A 278 -14.69 -0.21 2.59
C GLN A 278 -13.89 1.09 2.39
N ILE A 279 -13.11 1.17 1.32
CA ILE A 279 -12.45 2.42 0.90
C ILE A 279 -13.52 3.47 0.56
N GLY A 280 -14.59 3.07 -0.13
CA GLY A 280 -15.73 3.93 -0.44
C GLY A 280 -16.35 4.57 0.81
N VAL A 281 -16.57 3.80 1.87
CA VAL A 281 -17.09 4.29 3.16
C VAL A 281 -16.22 5.41 3.74
N VAL A 282 -14.89 5.25 3.68
CA VAL A 282 -13.95 6.26 4.20
C VAL A 282 -13.92 7.51 3.32
N LEU A 283 -13.96 7.36 2.00
CA LEU A 283 -13.99 8.48 1.05
C LEU A 283 -15.30 9.26 1.14
N ASP A 284 -16.44 8.58 1.31
CA ASP A 284 -17.75 9.22 1.48
C ASP A 284 -17.80 10.07 2.74
N GLU A 285 -17.18 9.59 3.83
CA GLU A 285 -17.10 10.37 5.07
C GLU A 285 -16.19 11.59 4.90
N LEU A 286 -15.05 11.45 4.20
CA LEU A 286 -14.17 12.58 3.89
C LEU A 286 -14.91 13.67 3.11
N ASP A 287 -15.71 13.26 2.10
CA ASP A 287 -16.52 14.16 1.28
C ASP A 287 -17.66 14.79 2.12
N ARG A 288 -18.37 13.99 2.96
CA ARG A 288 -19.47 14.45 3.83
C ARG A 288 -18.99 15.49 4.85
N LEU A 289 -17.78 15.34 5.36
CA LEU A 289 -17.19 16.31 6.30
C LEU A 289 -16.64 17.57 5.63
N GLY A 290 -16.67 17.66 4.28
CA GLY A 290 -16.11 18.78 3.52
C GLY A 290 -14.59 18.87 3.59
N LEU A 291 -13.91 17.75 3.83
CA LEU A 291 -12.45 17.69 3.97
C LEU A 291 -11.72 17.41 2.65
N ALA A 292 -12.41 16.94 1.62
CA ALA A 292 -11.78 16.50 0.37
C ALA A 292 -10.94 17.59 -0.31
N ALA A 293 -11.40 18.85 -0.31
CA ALA A 293 -10.69 19.96 -0.94
C ALA A 293 -9.38 20.36 -0.21
N SER A 294 -9.21 19.93 1.04
CA SER A 294 -8.03 20.23 1.88
C SER A 294 -7.23 18.99 2.27
N THR A 295 -7.49 17.83 1.63
CA THR A 295 -6.86 16.57 1.99
C THR A 295 -6.19 15.93 0.77
N ILE A 296 -4.90 15.61 0.88
CA ILE A 296 -4.21 14.74 -0.07
C ILE A 296 -4.62 13.32 0.24
N VAL A 297 -5.17 12.60 -0.75
CA VAL A 297 -5.52 11.18 -0.62
C VAL A 297 -4.51 10.36 -1.40
N VAL A 298 -3.85 9.42 -0.73
CA VAL A 298 -2.96 8.43 -1.35
C VAL A 298 -3.56 7.05 -1.16
N LEU A 299 -3.73 6.31 -2.24
CA LEU A 299 -4.06 4.88 -2.23
C LEU A 299 -2.89 4.11 -2.82
N TRP A 300 -2.45 3.07 -2.11
CA TRP A 300 -1.35 2.21 -2.55
C TRP A 300 -1.54 0.77 -2.05
N SER A 301 -0.86 -0.17 -2.70
CA SER A 301 -0.68 -1.53 -2.20
C SER A 301 0.78 -1.76 -1.86
N ASP A 302 1.04 -2.61 -0.86
CA ASP A 302 2.41 -2.90 -0.44
C ASP A 302 3.20 -3.71 -1.48
N HIS A 303 2.54 -4.60 -2.23
CA HIS A 303 3.06 -5.31 -3.40
C HIS A 303 1.90 -5.82 -4.25
N GLY A 304 2.22 -6.45 -5.36
CA GLY A 304 1.27 -7.14 -6.21
C GLY A 304 1.04 -8.59 -5.78
N PHE A 305 0.51 -9.43 -6.70
CA PHE A 305 0.13 -10.80 -6.39
C PHE A 305 -0.04 -11.66 -7.65
N HIS A 306 0.45 -12.91 -7.65
CA HIS A 306 0.15 -13.91 -8.67
C HIS A 306 -1.11 -14.71 -8.29
N LEU A 307 -1.92 -15.00 -9.29
CA LEU A 307 -3.14 -15.82 -9.19
C LEU A 307 -3.09 -17.01 -10.17
N GLY A 308 -1.92 -17.66 -10.26
CA GLY A 308 -1.66 -18.82 -11.09
C GLY A 308 -0.90 -18.53 -12.39
N GLU A 309 -0.68 -17.27 -12.74
CA GLU A 309 0.15 -16.89 -13.89
C GLU A 309 1.58 -17.42 -13.68
N HIS A 310 2.20 -17.88 -14.74
CA HIS A 310 3.56 -18.50 -14.71
C HIS A 310 3.69 -19.67 -13.71
N THR A 311 2.57 -20.34 -13.36
CA THR A 311 2.50 -21.35 -12.30
C THR A 311 2.75 -20.80 -10.88
N LEU A 312 2.83 -19.48 -10.72
CA LEU A 312 3.10 -18.82 -9.45
C LEU A 312 1.80 -18.43 -8.73
N TRP A 313 1.84 -18.45 -7.41
CA TRP A 313 0.78 -17.98 -6.54
C TRP A 313 1.37 -17.10 -5.46
N ALA A 314 0.56 -16.15 -4.98
CA ALA A 314 0.96 -15.14 -3.99
C ALA A 314 2.04 -14.18 -4.53
N LYS A 315 3.06 -13.92 -3.76
CA LYS A 315 4.11 -12.92 -3.97
C LYS A 315 5.48 -13.56 -3.80
N THR A 316 6.53 -12.80 -3.59
CA THR A 316 7.92 -13.22 -3.33
C THR A 316 8.77 -13.42 -4.58
N SER A 317 8.46 -12.68 -5.64
CA SER A 317 9.29 -12.67 -6.86
C SER A 317 9.58 -11.26 -7.38
N ASN A 318 10.47 -11.19 -8.38
CA ASN A 318 10.78 -9.94 -9.09
C ASN A 318 9.90 -9.75 -10.36
N PHE A 319 8.91 -10.62 -10.57
CA PHE A 319 8.01 -10.49 -11.72
C PHE A 319 7.10 -9.26 -11.60
N GLU A 320 6.60 -8.83 -12.76
CA GLU A 320 5.73 -7.64 -12.88
C GLU A 320 4.52 -7.72 -11.95
N LEU A 321 3.85 -8.90 -11.89
CA LEU A 321 2.63 -9.08 -11.11
C LEU A 321 2.85 -8.96 -9.60
N ASP A 322 4.07 -9.22 -9.11
CA ASP A 322 4.39 -9.09 -7.68
C ASP A 322 4.91 -7.69 -7.34
N THR A 323 5.66 -7.06 -8.24
CA THR A 323 6.30 -5.78 -7.92
C THR A 323 5.47 -4.57 -8.31
N ARG A 324 4.61 -4.68 -9.36
CA ARG A 324 3.74 -3.59 -9.79
C ARG A 324 2.53 -3.46 -8.89
N VAL A 325 2.28 -2.25 -8.44
CA VAL A 325 1.21 -1.94 -7.48
C VAL A 325 0.25 -0.88 -8.02
N PRO A 326 -1.03 -0.91 -7.60
CA PRO A 326 -1.90 0.25 -7.73
C PRO A 326 -1.33 1.41 -6.91
N LEU A 327 -1.28 2.60 -7.53
CA LEU A 327 -0.91 3.84 -6.86
C LEU A 327 -1.75 4.98 -7.42
N LEU A 328 -2.54 5.59 -6.55
CA LEU A 328 -3.36 6.76 -6.84
C LEU A 328 -2.98 7.89 -5.88
N VAL A 329 -2.77 9.10 -6.41
CA VAL A 329 -2.55 10.29 -5.58
C VAL A 329 -3.52 11.36 -6.02
N ALA A 330 -4.47 11.69 -5.16
CA ALA A 330 -5.36 12.84 -5.32
C ALA A 330 -4.80 14.00 -4.49
N ALA A 331 -4.24 14.99 -5.16
CA ALA A 331 -3.73 16.22 -4.53
C ALA A 331 -4.56 17.42 -5.02
N PRO A 332 -5.36 18.05 -4.15
CA PRO A 332 -6.23 19.16 -4.54
C PRO A 332 -5.44 20.27 -5.25
N GLY A 333 -5.97 20.74 -6.37
CA GLY A 333 -5.33 21.74 -7.21
C GLY A 333 -4.22 21.23 -8.15
N LEU A 334 -3.81 19.95 -8.06
CA LEU A 334 -2.78 19.37 -8.92
C LEU A 334 -3.27 18.20 -9.79
N THR A 335 -4.26 17.43 -9.35
CA THR A 335 -4.61 16.15 -9.99
C THR A 335 -6.07 16.06 -10.46
N GLU A 336 -6.74 17.15 -10.69
CA GLU A 336 -8.18 17.21 -11.00
C GLU A 336 -8.61 16.46 -12.27
N SER A 337 -7.67 16.10 -13.15
CA SER A 337 -7.99 15.52 -14.46
C SER A 337 -7.99 14.00 -14.52
N GLY A 338 -7.59 13.27 -13.46
CA GLY A 338 -7.52 11.81 -13.46
C GLY A 338 -6.56 11.19 -14.51
N ALA A 339 -5.63 11.97 -15.07
CA ALA A 339 -4.80 11.53 -16.17
C ALA A 339 -3.74 10.48 -15.69
N PRO A 340 -3.54 9.38 -16.46
CA PRO A 340 -2.55 8.38 -16.13
C PRO A 340 -1.11 8.88 -16.38
N ALA A 341 -0.17 8.45 -15.53
CA ALA A 341 1.26 8.64 -15.69
C ALA A 341 1.96 7.28 -15.85
N SER A 342 2.79 7.14 -16.89
CA SER A 342 3.47 5.88 -17.24
C SER A 342 4.96 5.85 -16.91
N ALA A 343 5.52 6.94 -16.42
CA ALA A 343 6.89 6.97 -15.93
C ALA A 343 7.07 5.98 -14.77
N PRO A 344 8.21 5.27 -14.68
CA PRO A 344 8.47 4.38 -13.55
C PRO A 344 8.60 5.18 -12.26
N VAL A 345 7.90 4.75 -11.21
CA VAL A 345 7.94 5.32 -9.88
C VAL A 345 8.00 4.22 -8.83
N GLU A 346 8.45 4.56 -7.64
CA GLU A 346 8.63 3.63 -6.53
C GLU A 346 7.79 4.06 -5.32
N LEU A 347 7.33 3.11 -4.51
CA LEU A 347 6.56 3.44 -3.30
C LEU A 347 7.35 4.33 -2.32
N LEU A 348 8.66 4.15 -2.23
CA LEU A 348 9.50 4.99 -1.37
C LEU A 348 9.54 6.48 -1.80
N ASP A 349 9.10 6.79 -3.04
CA ASP A 349 8.97 8.17 -3.53
C ASP A 349 7.81 8.91 -2.84
N LEU A 350 6.88 8.20 -2.23
CA LEU A 350 5.74 8.81 -1.53
C LEU A 350 6.18 9.65 -0.33
N TYR A 351 7.23 9.24 0.38
CA TYR A 351 7.71 10.02 1.52
C TYR A 351 8.19 11.43 1.09
N PRO A 352 9.18 11.58 0.21
CA PRO A 352 9.60 12.91 -0.24
C PRO A 352 8.48 13.68 -0.96
N THR A 353 7.55 12.99 -1.63
CA THR A 353 6.39 13.62 -2.28
C THR A 353 5.48 14.30 -1.27
N LEU A 354 5.09 13.60 -0.22
CA LEU A 354 4.18 14.15 0.79
C LEU A 354 4.85 15.26 1.62
N VAL A 355 6.15 15.13 1.89
CA VAL A 355 6.96 16.20 2.51
C VAL A 355 6.94 17.46 1.65
N ASP A 356 7.15 17.33 0.35
CA ASP A 356 7.15 18.43 -0.61
C ASP A 356 5.75 19.08 -0.72
N LEU A 357 4.70 18.28 -0.91
CA LEU A 357 3.33 18.77 -1.04
C LEU A 357 2.83 19.49 0.22
N CYS A 358 3.25 19.03 1.40
CA CYS A 358 2.88 19.62 2.69
C CYS A 358 3.88 20.72 3.15
N GLN A 359 4.87 21.07 2.32
CA GLN A 359 5.88 22.07 2.60
C GLN A 359 6.59 21.82 3.95
N LEU A 360 6.90 20.57 4.23
CA LEU A 360 7.68 20.18 5.41
C LEU A 360 9.18 20.20 5.07
N PRO A 361 10.06 20.33 6.07
CA PRO A 361 11.50 20.25 5.84
C PRO A 361 11.90 18.92 5.22
N THR A 362 12.72 18.98 4.17
CA THR A 362 13.26 17.78 3.50
C THR A 362 14.27 17.06 4.39
N ARG A 363 14.41 15.76 4.21
CA ARG A 363 15.39 14.92 4.90
C ARG A 363 16.38 14.38 3.87
N GLN A 364 17.68 14.56 4.15
CA GLN A 364 18.76 14.24 3.20
C GLN A 364 18.99 12.75 3.00
N GLU A 365 18.58 11.92 3.99
CA GLU A 365 18.76 10.47 3.95
C GLU A 365 17.72 9.75 3.10
N LEU A 366 16.66 10.42 2.64
CA LEU A 366 15.62 9.79 1.81
C LEU A 366 16.21 9.35 0.46
N GLU A 367 15.96 8.09 0.09
CA GLU A 367 16.45 7.51 -1.16
C GLU A 367 15.40 7.57 -2.30
N GLY A 368 14.20 8.08 -1.99
CA GLY A 368 13.14 8.41 -2.96
C GLY A 368 13.28 9.81 -3.53
N VAL A 369 12.47 10.10 -4.54
CA VAL A 369 12.38 11.43 -5.16
C VAL A 369 10.93 11.91 -5.14
N SER A 370 10.70 13.23 -5.05
CA SER A 370 9.35 13.78 -5.09
C SER A 370 8.69 13.52 -6.44
N LEU A 371 7.46 13.01 -6.40
CA LEU A 371 6.60 12.80 -7.57
C LEU A 371 5.83 14.06 -7.97
N ARG A 372 6.02 15.19 -7.30
CA ARG A 372 5.34 16.43 -7.61
C ARG A 372 5.42 16.81 -9.09
N PRO A 373 6.57 16.71 -9.80
CA PRO A 373 6.63 17.01 -11.22
C PRO A 373 5.66 16.15 -12.06
N ILE A 374 5.42 14.88 -11.66
CA ILE A 374 4.47 14.00 -12.34
C ILE A 374 3.02 14.32 -11.95
N LEU A 375 2.79 14.75 -10.71
CA LEU A 375 1.46 15.23 -10.30
C LEU A 375 1.03 16.47 -11.09
N GLU A 376 1.96 17.40 -11.35
CA GLU A 376 1.74 18.60 -12.14
C GLU A 376 1.62 18.30 -13.64
N ASN A 377 2.45 17.39 -14.16
CA ASN A 377 2.48 16.99 -15.56
C ASN A 377 2.60 15.48 -15.72
N PRO A 378 1.55 14.76 -16.17
CA PRO A 378 1.56 13.30 -16.29
C PRO A 378 2.60 12.74 -17.27
N ALA A 379 3.13 13.56 -18.17
CA ALA A 379 4.19 13.16 -19.11
C ALA A 379 5.61 13.34 -18.53
N ALA A 380 5.75 13.93 -17.34
CA ALA A 380 7.04 14.10 -16.69
C ALA A 380 7.59 12.75 -16.20
N SER A 381 8.91 12.70 -16.02
CA SER A 381 9.61 11.56 -15.41
C SER A 381 10.63 12.10 -14.40
N VAL A 382 10.78 11.40 -13.29
CA VAL A 382 11.71 11.77 -12.22
C VAL A 382 12.86 10.78 -12.06
N LYS A 383 12.75 9.60 -12.70
CA LYS A 383 13.79 8.55 -12.70
C LYS A 383 13.66 7.64 -13.93
N PRO A 384 14.76 7.01 -14.36
CA PRO A 384 14.75 6.13 -15.53
C PRO A 384 14.14 4.74 -15.24
N ALA A 385 14.19 4.28 -13.99
CA ALA A 385 13.73 2.94 -13.62
C ALA A 385 13.31 2.88 -12.15
N ALA A 386 12.42 1.95 -11.83
CA ALA A 386 12.10 1.50 -10.48
C ALA A 386 12.93 0.24 -10.16
N ILE A 387 13.43 0.14 -8.92
CA ILE A 387 14.31 -0.96 -8.48
C ILE A 387 13.60 -1.79 -7.40
N SER A 388 13.55 -3.10 -7.63
CA SER A 388 12.95 -4.05 -6.70
C SER A 388 13.90 -5.23 -6.45
N PRO A 389 14.60 -5.31 -5.29
CA PRO A 389 15.35 -6.49 -4.89
C PRO A 389 14.43 -7.60 -4.37
N PHE A 390 14.86 -8.85 -4.52
CA PHE A 390 14.29 -9.98 -3.79
C PHE A 390 15.33 -11.08 -3.57
N PRO A 391 15.43 -11.64 -2.32
CA PRO A 391 16.38 -12.69 -2.00
C PRO A 391 15.96 -14.07 -2.53
N ARG A 392 16.95 -14.97 -2.66
CA ARG A 392 16.76 -16.40 -2.83
C ARG A 392 17.61 -17.18 -1.83
N PRO A 393 17.08 -18.27 -1.29
CA PRO A 393 15.65 -18.67 -1.40
C PRO A 393 14.71 -17.58 -0.89
N ALA A 394 13.45 -17.57 -1.33
CA ALA A 394 12.47 -16.55 -0.93
C ALA A 394 12.18 -16.57 0.59
N TYR A 395 12.33 -17.73 1.21
CA TYR A 395 12.29 -17.93 2.66
C TYR A 395 13.60 -18.56 3.10
N TYR A 396 14.49 -17.77 3.63
CA TYR A 396 15.82 -18.17 4.07
C TYR A 396 15.93 -18.22 5.60
N GLU A 397 16.89 -18.98 6.08
CA GLU A 397 17.30 -18.99 7.49
C GLU A 397 18.68 -18.34 7.60
N GLY A 398 18.83 -17.38 8.51
CA GLY A 398 20.08 -16.65 8.74
C GLY A 398 20.38 -15.60 7.68
N LYS A 399 20.75 -15.97 6.46
CA LYS A 399 21.07 -15.05 5.36
C LYS A 399 20.63 -15.60 4.00
N PRO A 400 20.35 -14.72 3.02
CA PRO A 400 20.12 -15.15 1.65
C PRO A 400 21.34 -15.85 1.03
N GLU A 401 21.11 -16.65 -0.01
CA GLU A 401 22.18 -17.18 -0.88
C GLU A 401 22.47 -16.20 -2.02
N THR A 402 21.41 -15.66 -2.61
CA THR A 402 21.51 -14.69 -3.73
C THR A 402 20.50 -13.56 -3.55
N MET A 403 20.77 -12.42 -4.19
CA MET A 403 19.85 -11.30 -4.30
C MET A 403 19.57 -10.99 -5.78
N GLY A 404 18.31 -10.98 -6.15
CA GLY A 404 17.88 -10.55 -7.47
C GLY A 404 17.49 -9.07 -7.46
N TYR A 405 18.21 -8.24 -8.21
CA TYR A 405 17.88 -6.83 -8.38
C TYR A 405 17.15 -6.64 -9.71
N SER A 406 15.90 -6.22 -9.66
CA SER A 406 15.08 -5.97 -10.84
C SER A 406 14.95 -4.48 -11.10
N ALA A 407 15.34 -4.03 -12.30
CA ALA A 407 15.14 -2.67 -12.79
C ALA A 407 13.98 -2.66 -13.80
N ARG A 408 12.96 -1.84 -13.57
CA ARG A 408 11.78 -1.67 -14.44
C ARG A 408 11.77 -0.26 -15.03
N THR A 409 12.01 -0.17 -16.34
CA THR A 409 11.89 1.06 -17.13
C THR A 409 10.46 1.23 -17.65
N THR A 410 10.21 2.17 -18.55
CA THR A 410 8.91 2.29 -19.23
C THR A 410 8.60 1.10 -20.14
N THR A 411 9.60 0.41 -20.67
CA THR A 411 9.43 -0.62 -21.72
C THR A 411 10.02 -1.99 -21.36
N HIS A 412 11.01 -2.04 -20.48
CA HIS A 412 11.76 -3.27 -20.17
C HIS A 412 11.83 -3.53 -18.68
N ARG A 413 11.95 -4.80 -18.34
CA ARG A 413 12.38 -5.27 -17.02
C ARG A 413 13.65 -6.10 -17.21
N TYR A 414 14.68 -5.79 -16.43
CA TYR A 414 15.90 -6.55 -16.32
C TYR A 414 16.09 -6.99 -14.88
N THR A 415 16.41 -8.25 -14.64
CA THR A 415 16.74 -8.75 -13.30
C THR A 415 18.12 -9.37 -13.32
N GLU A 416 18.98 -8.89 -12.44
CA GLU A 416 20.32 -9.40 -12.25
C GLU A 416 20.38 -10.14 -10.92
N TRP A 417 20.92 -11.36 -10.92
CA TRP A 417 21.11 -12.15 -9.73
C TRP A 417 22.56 -12.08 -9.27
N ARG A 418 22.77 -11.81 -7.98
CA ARG A 418 24.08 -11.68 -7.37
C ARG A 418 24.23 -12.64 -6.19
N ASP A 419 25.36 -13.32 -6.12
CA ASP A 419 25.75 -14.07 -4.93
C ASP A 419 25.81 -13.14 -3.72
N TRP A 420 25.15 -13.53 -2.64
CA TRP A 420 25.01 -12.70 -1.45
C TRP A 420 26.34 -12.34 -0.79
N THR A 421 27.32 -13.26 -0.81
CA THR A 421 28.59 -13.11 -0.10
C THR A 421 29.63 -12.36 -0.93
N SER A 422 29.77 -12.71 -2.19
CA SER A 422 30.79 -12.16 -3.09
C SER A 422 30.30 -10.94 -3.88
N GLY A 423 28.97 -10.79 -4.03
CA GLY A 423 28.36 -9.77 -4.90
C GLY A 423 28.55 -10.03 -6.38
N SER A 424 29.16 -11.17 -6.78
CA SER A 424 29.34 -11.52 -8.18
C SER A 424 28.01 -11.92 -8.83
N ILE A 425 27.88 -11.68 -10.13
CA ILE A 425 26.73 -12.12 -10.92
C ILE A 425 26.77 -13.65 -11.04
N VAL A 426 25.60 -14.30 -10.81
CA VAL A 426 25.40 -15.75 -10.88
C VAL A 426 24.51 -16.10 -12.05
#